data_fa9a3e525656e70e1c5b82017e8503d4
#
_entry.id   fa9a3e525656e70e1c5b82017e8503d4
#
_cell.length_a   1.000
_cell.length_b   1.000
_cell.length_c   1.000
_cell.angle_alpha   90.00
_cell.angle_beta   90.00
_cell.angle_gamma   90.00
#
_symmetry.space_group_name_H-M   'P 1'
#
loop_
_entity.id
_entity.type
_entity.pdbx_description
1 polymer ?
#
loop_
_entity_poly.entity_id
_entity_poly.type
_entity_poly.pdbx_seq_one_letter_code
_entity_poly.pdbx_strand_id
1 'polypeptide(L)'
;MTRRSRTTATPPVAAPWPRPAKVAFTGSHGIRKTSALLAFAAEVQRAGRSVELGREVVRDNPLGINEGATGEAQLWVLVSQIRQELELARKADVLATDRGVMDNYAYYLRSCGGRDSFDAEPLIRNWSRTYDLVVRLLPDVALLADGVRSTNDAFRDEVEEILDRVIPTLVPADRLVTIRASEITSRYDWFAVLEKLAASIGATLPPPDLWR
;
A
#
# COMPACT_ATOMS: atom_id res chain seq x y z
N MET A 1 27.00 -45.88 20.35
CA MET A 1 26.58 -44.79 19.45
C MET A 1 25.09 -44.53 19.66
N THR A 2 24.74 -43.58 20.50
CA THR A 2 23.35 -43.27 20.88
C THR A 2 22.82 -42.17 19.97
N ARG A 3 21.90 -42.51 19.09
CA ARG A 3 21.19 -41.58 18.18
C ARG A 3 20.27 -40.69 19.02
N ARG A 4 20.64 -39.41 19.22
CA ARG A 4 19.73 -38.44 19.81
C ARG A 4 18.59 -38.16 18.81
N SER A 5 17.37 -38.55 19.15
CA SER A 5 16.18 -38.15 18.42
C SER A 5 15.99 -36.65 18.59
N ARG A 6 16.10 -35.91 17.49
CA ARG A 6 15.65 -34.51 17.44
C ARG A 6 14.12 -34.51 17.44
N THR A 7 13.55 -34.21 18.57
CA THR A 7 12.12 -33.86 18.65
C THR A 7 11.96 -32.50 17.93
N THR A 8 11.43 -32.51 16.72
CA THR A 8 11.02 -31.32 16.03
C THR A 8 9.75 -30.82 16.70
N ALA A 9 9.87 -29.89 17.64
CA ALA A 9 8.72 -29.18 18.17
C ALA A 9 8.06 -28.41 16.98
N THR A 10 6.79 -28.69 16.73
CA THR A 10 5.99 -27.90 15.78
C THR A 10 6.02 -26.46 16.26
N PRO A 11 6.39 -25.49 15.40
CA PRO A 11 6.40 -24.09 15.80
C PRO A 11 5.00 -23.70 16.30
N PRO A 12 4.90 -22.87 17.35
CA PRO A 12 3.62 -22.45 17.87
C PRO A 12 2.84 -21.75 16.77
N VAL A 13 1.63 -22.21 16.48
CA VAL A 13 0.71 -21.54 15.56
C VAL A 13 0.41 -20.17 16.15
N ALA A 14 0.75 -19.11 15.42
CA ALA A 14 0.49 -17.75 15.86
C ALA A 14 -1.02 -17.58 16.13
N ALA A 15 -1.37 -16.97 17.26
CA ALA A 15 -2.77 -16.71 17.60
C ALA A 15 -3.47 -15.95 16.44
N PRO A 16 -4.72 -16.29 16.09
CA PRO A 16 -5.42 -15.62 15.00
C PRO A 16 -5.56 -14.12 15.30
N TRP A 17 -5.44 -13.31 14.27
CA TRP A 17 -5.73 -11.88 14.39
C TRP A 17 -7.23 -11.66 14.59
N PRO A 18 -7.65 -10.59 15.31
CA PRO A 18 -9.06 -10.33 15.60
C PRO A 18 -9.87 -10.07 14.33
N ARG A 19 -9.22 -9.57 13.28
CA ARG A 19 -9.75 -9.36 11.92
C ARG A 19 -8.61 -9.21 10.92
N PRO A 20 -8.89 -9.34 9.61
CA PRO A 20 -7.94 -8.93 8.58
C PRO A 20 -7.52 -7.47 8.72
N ALA A 21 -6.25 -7.19 8.50
CA ALA A 21 -5.68 -5.85 8.45
C ALA A 21 -5.52 -5.37 7.01
N LYS A 22 -5.62 -4.05 6.78
CA LYS A 22 -5.44 -3.45 5.46
C LYS A 22 -4.38 -2.36 5.49
N VAL A 23 -3.37 -2.48 4.62
CA VAL A 23 -2.29 -1.50 4.45
C VAL A 23 -2.19 -1.04 3.00
N ALA A 24 -2.06 0.28 2.78
CA ALA A 24 -1.83 0.84 1.45
C ALA A 24 -0.42 1.42 1.35
N PHE A 25 0.25 1.15 0.23
CA PHE A 25 1.52 1.76 -0.14
C PHE A 25 1.24 2.91 -1.10
N THR A 26 1.35 4.15 -0.64
CA THR A 26 0.91 5.36 -1.34
C THR A 26 2.09 6.25 -1.79
N GLY A 27 1.88 7.02 -2.86
CA GLY A 27 2.84 7.96 -3.42
C GLY A 27 2.76 8.03 -4.94
N SER A 28 3.45 8.97 -5.55
CA SER A 28 3.47 9.15 -7.01
C SER A 28 4.07 7.93 -7.75
N HIS A 29 4.12 7.99 -9.05
CA HIS A 29 4.72 6.91 -9.85
C HIS A 29 6.26 6.89 -9.75
N GLY A 30 6.88 5.73 -10.06
CA GLY A 30 8.35 5.60 -10.17
C GLY A 30 9.12 5.57 -8.83
N ILE A 31 8.46 5.51 -7.67
CA ILE A 31 9.07 5.61 -6.33
C ILE A 31 9.17 4.26 -5.60
N ARG A 32 9.26 3.15 -6.31
CA ARG A 32 9.48 1.80 -5.75
C ARG A 32 8.37 1.26 -4.83
N LYS A 33 7.10 1.73 -4.97
CA LYS A 33 5.97 1.22 -4.17
C LYS A 33 5.82 -0.29 -4.24
N THR A 34 5.82 -0.85 -5.45
CA THR A 34 5.71 -2.30 -5.67
C THR A 34 6.84 -3.07 -4.99
N SER A 35 8.07 -2.56 -5.03
CA SER A 35 9.21 -3.20 -4.34
C SER A 35 9.04 -3.17 -2.83
N ALA A 36 8.57 -2.06 -2.27
CA ALA A 36 8.26 -1.91 -0.86
C ALA A 36 7.15 -2.87 -0.43
N LEU A 37 6.06 -2.91 -1.20
CA LEU A 37 4.94 -3.82 -0.99
C LEU A 37 5.37 -5.30 -0.94
N LEU A 38 6.19 -5.74 -1.92
CA LEU A 38 6.67 -7.12 -2.00
C LEU A 38 7.61 -7.47 -0.84
N ALA A 39 8.48 -6.54 -0.45
CA ALA A 39 9.36 -6.74 0.69
C ALA A 39 8.58 -6.83 2.02
N PHE A 40 7.58 -5.96 2.20
CA PHE A 40 6.66 -6.03 3.33
C PHE A 40 5.86 -7.35 3.35
N ALA A 41 5.32 -7.77 2.19
CA ALA A 41 4.58 -9.02 2.09
C ALA A 41 5.42 -10.25 2.47
N ALA A 42 6.70 -10.25 2.08
CA ALA A 42 7.64 -11.31 2.50
C ALA A 42 7.82 -11.33 4.03
N GLU A 43 7.79 -10.16 4.68
CA GLU A 43 7.87 -10.08 6.15
C GLU A 43 6.60 -10.59 6.81
N VAL A 44 5.41 -10.26 6.27
CA VAL A 44 4.13 -10.81 6.72
C VAL A 44 4.15 -12.33 6.69
N GLN A 45 4.64 -12.92 5.60
CA GLN A 45 4.74 -14.38 5.46
C GLN A 45 5.76 -14.99 6.43
N ARG A 46 6.92 -14.33 6.64
CA ARG A 46 7.89 -14.78 7.67
C ARG A 46 7.29 -14.77 9.07
N ALA A 47 6.40 -13.81 9.36
CA ALA A 47 5.63 -13.75 10.60
C ALA A 47 4.54 -14.85 10.71
N GLY A 48 4.46 -15.77 9.76
CA GLY A 48 3.47 -16.84 9.74
C GLY A 48 2.05 -16.36 9.43
N ARG A 49 1.91 -15.21 8.72
CA ARG A 49 0.62 -14.64 8.33
C ARG A 49 0.40 -14.76 6.83
N SER A 50 -0.85 -14.94 6.44
CA SER A 50 -1.25 -14.89 5.05
C SER A 50 -1.37 -13.45 4.57
N VAL A 51 -1.01 -13.19 3.29
CA VAL A 51 -1.11 -11.87 2.67
C VAL A 51 -1.71 -11.98 1.27
N GLU A 52 -2.68 -11.12 1.00
CA GLU A 52 -3.18 -10.85 -0.35
C GLU A 52 -2.62 -9.52 -0.84
N LEU A 53 -2.31 -9.46 -2.14
CA LEU A 53 -1.74 -8.28 -2.78
C LEU A 53 -2.77 -7.64 -3.72
N GLY A 54 -3.16 -6.40 -3.40
CA GLY A 54 -3.88 -5.54 -4.32
C GLY A 54 -2.91 -4.93 -5.33
N ARG A 55 -3.03 -5.30 -6.62
CA ARG A 55 -2.17 -4.78 -7.68
C ARG A 55 -2.58 -3.39 -8.15
N GLU A 56 -1.67 -2.68 -8.80
CA GLU A 56 -1.95 -1.41 -9.45
C GLU A 56 -2.94 -1.60 -10.61
N VAL A 57 -4.18 -1.08 -10.44
CA VAL A 57 -5.29 -1.28 -11.39
C VAL A 57 -5.21 -0.37 -12.62
N VAL A 58 -4.39 0.69 -12.58
CA VAL A 58 -4.27 1.66 -13.68
C VAL A 58 -3.87 1.02 -15.01
N ARG A 59 -3.13 -0.09 -14.96
CA ARG A 59 -2.67 -0.82 -16.16
C ARG A 59 -3.81 -1.49 -16.95
N ASP A 60 -4.95 -1.74 -16.29
CA ASP A 60 -6.13 -2.35 -16.91
C ASP A 60 -7.12 -1.28 -17.40
N ASN A 61 -6.80 0.01 -17.26
CA ASN A 61 -7.71 1.10 -17.61
C ASN A 61 -7.88 1.21 -19.15
N PRO A 62 -9.09 1.02 -19.69
CA PRO A 62 -9.34 1.10 -21.13
C PRO A 62 -9.45 2.53 -21.67
N LEU A 63 -9.51 3.54 -20.78
CA LEU A 63 -9.80 4.94 -21.13
C LEU A 63 -8.55 5.83 -21.24
N GLY A 64 -7.34 5.24 -21.05
CA GLY A 64 -6.08 5.97 -21.11
C GLY A 64 -5.42 6.21 -19.75
N ILE A 65 -4.13 6.47 -19.78
CA ILE A 65 -3.27 6.60 -18.61
C ILE A 65 -2.33 7.82 -18.74
N ASN A 66 -1.57 8.12 -17.69
CA ASN A 66 -0.57 9.17 -17.60
C ASN A 66 -1.15 10.60 -17.75
N GLU A 67 -0.38 11.53 -18.32
CA GLU A 67 -0.70 12.96 -18.37
C GLU A 67 -2.01 13.29 -19.11
N GLY A 68 -2.34 12.48 -20.12
CA GLY A 68 -3.53 12.64 -20.94
C GLY A 68 -4.78 11.97 -20.40
N ALA A 69 -4.73 11.34 -19.25
CA ALA A 69 -5.90 10.69 -18.66
C ALA A 69 -6.98 11.71 -18.28
N THR A 70 -8.23 11.41 -18.65
CA THR A 70 -9.39 12.25 -18.31
C THR A 70 -9.88 11.98 -16.87
N GLY A 71 -10.77 12.85 -16.36
CA GLY A 71 -11.43 12.64 -15.07
C GLY A 71 -12.16 11.30 -14.99
N GLU A 72 -12.86 10.91 -16.07
CA GLU A 72 -13.57 9.61 -16.15
C GLU A 72 -12.59 8.44 -16.12
N ALA A 73 -11.42 8.56 -16.79
CA ALA A 73 -10.40 7.53 -16.75
C ALA A 73 -9.87 7.33 -15.32
N GLN A 74 -9.63 8.40 -14.58
CA GLN A 74 -9.19 8.34 -13.19
C GLN A 74 -10.30 7.88 -12.25
N LEU A 75 -11.56 8.25 -12.51
CA LEU A 75 -12.69 7.73 -11.76
C LEU A 75 -12.83 6.20 -11.95
N TRP A 76 -12.61 5.70 -13.17
CA TRP A 76 -12.58 4.26 -13.43
C TRP A 76 -11.51 3.55 -12.59
N VAL A 77 -10.29 4.12 -12.51
CA VAL A 77 -9.20 3.57 -11.68
C VAL A 77 -9.60 3.54 -10.21
N LEU A 78 -10.19 4.63 -9.71
CA LEU A 78 -10.63 4.76 -8.33
C LEU A 78 -11.66 3.68 -7.95
N VAL A 79 -12.72 3.52 -8.76
CA VAL A 79 -13.77 2.53 -8.52
C VAL A 79 -13.22 1.11 -8.64
N SER A 80 -12.31 0.87 -9.59
CA SER A 80 -11.66 -0.43 -9.77
C SER A 80 -10.77 -0.81 -8.58
N GLN A 81 -10.09 0.17 -7.97
CA GLN A 81 -9.33 -0.03 -6.74
C GLN A 81 -10.24 -0.46 -5.59
N ILE A 82 -11.35 0.25 -5.38
CA ILE A 82 -12.35 -0.08 -4.35
C ILE A 82 -12.91 -1.48 -4.56
N ARG A 83 -13.29 -1.84 -5.79
CA ARG A 83 -13.77 -3.17 -6.14
C ARG A 83 -12.75 -4.25 -5.81
N GLN A 84 -11.49 -4.06 -6.22
CA GLN A 84 -10.40 -5.02 -5.93
C GLN A 84 -10.21 -5.20 -4.42
N GLU A 85 -10.21 -4.13 -3.65
CA GLU A 85 -10.06 -4.20 -2.20
C GLU A 85 -11.23 -4.93 -1.52
N LEU A 86 -12.47 -4.73 -2.00
CA LEU A 86 -13.64 -5.49 -1.52
C LEU A 86 -13.51 -7.00 -1.81
N GLU A 87 -13.00 -7.37 -2.98
CA GLU A 87 -12.79 -8.76 -3.39
C GLU A 87 -11.71 -9.47 -2.58
N LEU A 88 -10.69 -8.73 -2.13
CA LEU A 88 -9.50 -9.27 -1.46
C LEU A 88 -9.55 -9.20 0.07
N ALA A 89 -10.28 -8.25 0.64
CA ALA A 89 -10.21 -7.84 2.06
C ALA A 89 -10.42 -8.97 3.09
N ARG A 90 -10.98 -10.12 2.69
CA ARG A 90 -11.26 -11.24 3.60
C ARG A 90 -10.55 -12.53 3.22
N LYS A 91 -9.62 -12.48 2.27
CA LYS A 91 -8.95 -13.69 1.75
C LYS A 91 -7.68 -14.05 2.52
N ALA A 92 -7.14 -13.12 3.32
CA ALA A 92 -5.92 -13.31 4.09
C ALA A 92 -5.94 -12.51 5.40
N ASP A 93 -4.94 -12.73 6.26
CA ASP A 93 -4.75 -11.93 7.48
C ASP A 93 -4.42 -10.48 7.17
N VAL A 94 -3.70 -10.24 6.06
CA VAL A 94 -3.29 -8.90 5.60
C VAL A 94 -3.68 -8.72 4.13
N LEU A 95 -4.34 -7.60 3.84
CA LEU A 95 -4.44 -7.05 2.48
C LEU A 95 -3.44 -5.90 2.36
N ALA A 96 -2.45 -6.06 1.48
CA ALA A 96 -1.49 -5.01 1.15
C ALA A 96 -1.70 -4.53 -0.29
N THR A 97 -1.90 -3.21 -0.51
CA THR A 97 -2.26 -2.67 -1.82
C THR A 97 -1.17 -1.78 -2.40
N ASP A 98 -0.84 -2.01 -3.69
CA ASP A 98 0.00 -1.12 -4.50
C ASP A 98 -0.86 0.07 -4.97
N ARG A 99 -0.84 1.14 -4.24
CA ARG A 99 -1.68 2.33 -4.18
C ARG A 99 -2.86 2.18 -3.22
N GLY A 100 -3.31 3.32 -2.71
CA GLY A 100 -4.57 3.49 -2.01
C GLY A 100 -5.52 4.39 -2.77
N VAL A 101 -6.75 4.56 -2.28
CA VAL A 101 -7.72 5.46 -2.91
C VAL A 101 -7.25 6.93 -2.91
N MET A 102 -6.39 7.33 -1.97
CA MET A 102 -5.81 8.67 -1.90
C MET A 102 -4.89 8.97 -3.10
N ASP A 103 -4.13 7.97 -3.60
CA ASP A 103 -3.33 8.11 -4.81
C ASP A 103 -4.23 8.35 -6.01
N ASN A 104 -5.22 7.50 -6.20
CA ASN A 104 -6.14 7.57 -7.33
C ASN A 104 -6.94 8.89 -7.29
N TYR A 105 -7.28 9.38 -6.10
CA TYR A 105 -7.93 10.68 -5.92
C TYR A 105 -7.00 11.84 -6.28
N ALA A 106 -5.71 11.78 -5.95
CA ALA A 106 -4.75 12.80 -6.35
C ALA A 106 -4.60 12.88 -7.89
N TYR A 107 -4.49 11.75 -8.57
CA TYR A 107 -4.46 11.69 -10.02
C TYR A 107 -5.78 12.19 -10.64
N TYR A 108 -6.91 11.85 -10.03
CA TYR A 108 -8.23 12.35 -10.47
C TYR A 108 -8.34 13.86 -10.34
N LEU A 109 -8.00 14.43 -9.17
CA LEU A 109 -8.01 15.88 -8.98
C LEU A 109 -7.11 16.58 -10.01
N ARG A 110 -5.89 16.04 -10.23
CA ARG A 110 -4.98 16.59 -11.25
C ARG A 110 -5.62 16.60 -12.63
N SER A 111 -6.26 15.50 -13.06
CA SER A 111 -6.92 15.41 -14.37
C SER A 111 -8.13 16.33 -14.53
N CYS A 112 -8.75 16.75 -13.42
CA CYS A 112 -9.87 17.68 -13.37
C CYS A 112 -9.45 19.13 -13.08
N GLY A 113 -8.16 19.47 -13.22
CA GLY A 113 -7.66 20.84 -12.96
C GLY A 113 -7.80 21.26 -11.50
N GLY A 114 -7.64 20.32 -10.57
CA GLY A 114 -7.72 20.54 -9.12
C GLY A 114 -9.13 20.53 -8.54
N ARG A 115 -10.16 20.23 -9.33
CA ARG A 115 -11.58 20.25 -8.91
C ARG A 115 -12.10 18.83 -8.76
N ASP A 116 -12.97 18.61 -7.77
CA ASP A 116 -13.70 17.35 -7.60
C ASP A 116 -14.99 17.38 -8.43
N SER A 117 -14.86 17.14 -9.74
CA SER A 117 -15.96 17.28 -10.70
C SER A 117 -17.07 16.25 -10.56
N PHE A 118 -16.82 15.12 -9.86
CA PHE A 118 -17.79 14.04 -9.63
C PHE A 118 -18.16 13.86 -8.16
N ASP A 119 -17.79 14.84 -7.30
CA ASP A 119 -18.05 14.79 -5.85
C ASP A 119 -17.57 13.48 -5.20
N ALA A 120 -16.34 13.09 -5.55
CA ALA A 120 -15.75 11.82 -5.11
C ALA A 120 -15.18 11.89 -3.68
N GLU A 121 -14.87 13.08 -3.15
CA GLU A 121 -14.22 13.24 -1.86
C GLU A 121 -14.93 12.52 -0.70
N PRO A 122 -16.26 12.56 -0.54
CA PRO A 122 -16.94 11.86 0.55
C PRO A 122 -16.69 10.35 0.52
N LEU A 123 -16.70 9.74 -0.68
CA LEU A 123 -16.37 8.33 -0.87
C LEU A 123 -14.93 8.04 -0.46
N ILE A 124 -13.99 8.85 -0.94
CA ILE A 124 -12.56 8.70 -0.64
C ILE A 124 -12.29 8.83 0.85
N ARG A 125 -12.88 9.83 1.49
CA ARG A 125 -12.75 10.07 2.93
C ARG A 125 -13.26 8.88 3.75
N ASN A 126 -14.41 8.34 3.39
CA ASN A 126 -14.96 7.16 4.08
C ASN A 126 -14.13 5.91 3.82
N TRP A 127 -13.67 5.72 2.57
CA TRP A 127 -12.87 4.56 2.22
C TRP A 127 -11.47 4.58 2.87
N SER A 128 -10.84 5.75 2.95
CA SER A 128 -9.52 5.92 3.57
C SER A 128 -9.49 5.47 5.04
N ARG A 129 -10.62 5.57 5.75
CA ARG A 129 -10.76 5.08 7.13
C ARG A 129 -10.68 3.56 7.26
N THR A 130 -10.83 2.83 6.15
CA THR A 130 -10.73 1.37 6.15
C THR A 130 -9.29 0.87 6.11
N TYR A 131 -8.30 1.72 5.84
CA TYR A 131 -6.90 1.37 5.99
C TYR A 131 -6.48 1.44 7.45
N ASP A 132 -5.87 0.37 7.95
CA ASP A 132 -5.32 0.29 9.29
C ASP A 132 -3.95 0.96 9.36
N LEU A 133 -3.23 0.95 8.23
CA LEU A 133 -1.96 1.64 8.05
C LEU A 133 -1.83 2.16 6.61
N VAL A 134 -1.20 3.30 6.46
CA VAL A 134 -0.80 3.87 5.17
C VAL A 134 0.70 4.10 5.20
N VAL A 135 1.42 3.52 4.25
CA VAL A 135 2.86 3.70 4.05
C VAL A 135 3.06 4.70 2.92
N ARG A 136 3.37 5.94 3.26
CA ARG A 136 3.64 7.02 2.32
C ARG A 136 5.10 6.98 1.88
N LEU A 137 5.35 6.72 0.60
CA LEU A 137 6.68 6.82 0.03
C LEU A 137 6.89 8.23 -0.54
N LEU A 138 8.01 8.86 -0.18
CA LEU A 138 8.41 10.17 -0.70
C LEU A 138 9.38 10.01 -1.87
N PRO A 139 9.24 10.79 -2.95
CA PRO A 139 10.13 10.74 -4.10
C PRO A 139 11.48 11.41 -3.77
N ASP A 140 12.55 10.64 -3.75
CA ASP A 140 13.94 11.10 -3.69
C ASP A 140 14.83 10.26 -4.60
N VAL A 141 14.23 9.56 -5.56
CA VAL A 141 14.89 8.75 -6.56
C VAL A 141 14.51 9.23 -7.97
N ALA A 142 15.43 9.09 -8.92
CA ALA A 142 15.18 9.41 -10.32
C ALA A 142 14.08 8.51 -10.92
N LEU A 143 13.28 9.05 -11.84
CA LEU A 143 12.35 8.26 -12.61
C LEU A 143 13.12 7.33 -13.57
N LEU A 144 12.71 6.06 -13.60
CA LEU A 144 13.22 5.08 -14.54
C LEU A 144 12.11 4.72 -15.52
N ALA A 145 12.45 4.70 -16.82
CA ALA A 145 11.54 4.28 -17.87
C ALA A 145 11.21 2.79 -17.73
N ASP A 146 9.94 2.44 -17.60
CA ASP A 146 9.44 1.06 -17.61
C ASP A 146 8.53 0.78 -18.83
N GLY A 147 8.45 1.74 -19.77
CA GLY A 147 7.65 1.64 -20.99
C GLY A 147 6.13 1.86 -20.78
N VAL A 148 5.67 2.06 -19.55
CA VAL A 148 4.24 2.24 -19.21
C VAL A 148 4.01 3.56 -18.48
N ARG A 149 4.85 3.87 -17.49
CA ARG A 149 4.72 5.07 -16.66
C ARG A 149 5.35 6.26 -17.33
N SER A 150 4.79 7.44 -17.05
CA SER A 150 5.42 8.71 -17.42
C SER A 150 6.83 8.83 -16.82
N THR A 151 7.74 9.39 -17.59
CA THR A 151 9.07 9.82 -17.13
C THR A 151 9.15 11.33 -16.93
N ASN A 152 8.00 12.02 -16.91
CA ASN A 152 7.88 13.45 -16.74
C ASN A 152 7.93 13.82 -15.25
N ASP A 153 9.03 14.44 -14.83
CA ASP A 153 9.22 14.86 -13.44
C ASP A 153 8.18 15.91 -13.03
N ALA A 154 7.82 16.85 -13.89
CA ALA A 154 6.80 17.86 -13.58
C ALA A 154 5.43 17.23 -13.29
N PHE A 155 5.05 16.20 -14.07
CA PHE A 155 3.83 15.45 -13.81
C PHE A 155 3.86 14.74 -12.44
N ARG A 156 5.00 14.15 -12.09
CA ARG A 156 5.19 13.53 -10.78
C ARG A 156 5.06 14.56 -9.65
N ASP A 157 5.70 15.71 -9.81
CA ASP A 157 5.73 16.78 -8.80
C ASP A 157 4.33 17.37 -8.58
N GLU A 158 3.54 17.60 -9.64
CA GLU A 158 2.13 18.01 -9.53
C GLU A 158 1.31 17.00 -8.69
N VAL A 159 1.49 15.69 -8.92
CA VAL A 159 0.79 14.65 -8.15
C VAL A 159 1.25 14.64 -6.70
N GLU A 160 2.56 14.82 -6.43
CA GLU A 160 3.10 14.89 -5.06
C GLU A 160 2.53 16.07 -4.29
N GLU A 161 2.46 17.27 -4.90
CA GLU A 161 1.83 18.44 -4.28
C GLU A 161 0.37 18.20 -3.89
N ILE A 162 -0.37 17.47 -4.71
CA ILE A 162 -1.76 17.11 -4.39
C ILE A 162 -1.78 16.08 -3.24
N LEU A 163 -0.93 15.06 -3.28
CA LEU A 163 -0.83 14.05 -2.22
C LEU A 163 -0.46 14.67 -0.86
N ASP A 164 0.46 15.63 -0.84
CA ASP A 164 0.87 16.34 0.38
C ASP A 164 -0.28 17.14 1.01
N ARG A 165 -1.22 17.64 0.20
CA ARG A 165 -2.43 18.32 0.68
C ARG A 165 -3.52 17.33 1.12
N VAL A 166 -3.70 16.24 0.37
CA VAL A 166 -4.83 15.31 0.53
C VAL A 166 -4.60 14.32 1.68
N ILE A 167 -3.41 13.71 1.75
CA ILE A 167 -3.13 12.65 2.73
C ILE A 167 -3.40 13.10 4.18
N PRO A 168 -2.92 14.25 4.65
CA PRO A 168 -3.15 14.68 6.03
C PRO A 168 -4.63 14.91 6.38
N THR A 169 -5.49 15.14 5.37
CA THR A 169 -6.93 15.31 5.58
C THR A 169 -7.70 13.99 5.62
N LEU A 170 -7.13 12.92 5.06
CA LEU A 170 -7.77 11.62 4.90
C LEU A 170 -7.24 10.55 5.85
N VAL A 171 -5.97 10.65 6.25
CA VAL A 171 -5.25 9.64 7.03
C VAL A 171 -4.79 10.24 8.36
N PRO A 172 -5.26 9.71 9.50
CA PRO A 172 -4.75 10.11 10.81
C PRO A 172 -3.24 9.84 10.95
N ALA A 173 -2.53 10.72 11.66
CA ALA A 173 -1.09 10.64 11.81
C ALA A 173 -0.59 9.34 12.48
N ASP A 174 -1.37 8.76 13.38
CA ASP A 174 -1.08 7.49 14.05
C ASP A 174 -1.15 6.29 13.09
N ARG A 175 -1.87 6.43 11.97
CA ARG A 175 -1.97 5.43 10.89
C ARG A 175 -1.06 5.70 9.69
N LEU A 176 -0.20 6.70 9.77
CA LEU A 176 0.71 7.06 8.69
C LEU A 176 2.15 6.69 9.05
N VAL A 177 2.83 6.03 8.11
CA VAL A 177 4.28 5.81 8.11
C VAL A 177 4.84 6.48 6.87
N THR A 178 5.83 7.32 7.01
CA THR A 178 6.48 8.01 5.89
C THR A 178 7.89 7.50 5.72
N ILE A 179 8.24 7.11 4.48
CA ILE A 179 9.52 6.50 4.11
C ILE A 179 10.03 7.18 2.84
N ARG A 180 11.32 7.49 2.75
CA ARG A 180 11.93 7.94 1.50
C ARG A 180 12.16 6.75 0.57
N ALA A 181 11.94 6.91 -0.73
CA ALA A 181 12.12 5.84 -1.70
C ALA A 181 13.57 5.30 -1.73
N SER A 182 14.57 6.13 -1.42
CA SER A 182 15.97 5.74 -1.29
C SER A 182 16.25 4.82 -0.10
N GLU A 183 15.43 4.89 0.96
CA GLU A 183 15.56 4.05 2.15
C GLU A 183 15.09 2.62 1.91
N ILE A 184 14.34 2.37 0.81
CA ILE A 184 13.85 1.05 0.45
C ILE A 184 15.00 0.21 -0.11
N THR A 185 15.71 -0.41 0.80
CA THR A 185 16.82 -1.33 0.53
C THR A 185 16.49 -2.74 1.03
N SER A 186 17.33 -3.72 0.74
CA SER A 186 17.21 -5.07 1.30
C SER A 186 17.36 -5.14 2.82
N ARG A 187 17.79 -4.05 3.46
CA ARG A 187 17.99 -3.94 4.91
C ARG A 187 16.92 -3.09 5.59
N TYR A 188 15.91 -2.60 4.85
CA TYR A 188 14.85 -1.83 5.48
C TYR A 188 14.06 -2.70 6.47
N ASP A 189 13.77 -2.15 7.64
CA ASP A 189 13.07 -2.88 8.71
C ASP A 189 11.56 -2.90 8.48
N TRP A 190 11.11 -3.82 7.63
CA TRP A 190 9.68 -4.05 7.37
C TRP A 190 8.96 -4.70 8.55
N PHE A 191 9.71 -5.31 9.47
CA PHE A 191 9.12 -5.87 10.68
C PHE A 191 8.52 -4.77 11.56
N ALA A 192 9.20 -3.65 11.76
CA ALA A 192 8.67 -2.51 12.51
C ALA A 192 7.37 -1.96 11.90
N VAL A 193 7.25 -1.96 10.57
CA VAL A 193 6.00 -1.58 9.88
C VAL A 193 4.89 -2.60 10.14
N LEU A 194 5.22 -3.89 10.14
CA LEU A 194 4.28 -4.97 10.44
C LEU A 194 3.82 -4.94 11.91
N GLU A 195 4.73 -4.64 12.86
CA GLU A 195 4.36 -4.45 14.27
C GLU A 195 3.36 -3.30 14.45
N LYS A 196 3.61 -2.16 13.77
CA LYS A 196 2.70 -1.03 13.80
C LYS A 196 1.32 -1.40 13.22
N LEU A 197 1.28 -2.16 12.12
CA LEU A 197 0.03 -2.66 11.53
C LEU A 197 -0.70 -3.60 12.51
N ALA A 198 0.00 -4.55 13.12
CA ALA A 198 -0.60 -5.46 14.09
C ALA A 198 -1.19 -4.70 15.30
N ALA A 199 -0.42 -3.75 15.84
CA ALA A 199 -0.88 -2.91 16.96
C ALA A 199 -2.12 -2.10 16.61
N SER A 200 -2.26 -1.61 15.37
CA SER A 200 -3.41 -0.81 14.92
C SER A 200 -4.75 -1.58 14.95
N ILE A 201 -4.69 -2.91 14.93
CA ILE A 201 -5.86 -3.80 15.03
C ILE A 201 -5.96 -4.54 16.37
N GLY A 202 -5.12 -4.18 17.35
CA GLY A 202 -5.07 -4.84 18.66
C GLY A 202 -4.48 -6.24 18.62
N ALA A 203 -3.66 -6.56 17.62
CA ALA A 203 -2.97 -7.84 17.48
C ALA A 203 -1.51 -7.74 17.93
N THR A 204 -0.92 -8.89 18.21
CA THR A 204 0.51 -9.04 18.53
C THR A 204 1.16 -9.99 17.54
N LEU A 205 2.45 -9.80 17.30
CA LEU A 205 3.27 -10.71 16.53
C LEU A 205 4.06 -11.62 17.46
N PRO A 206 4.33 -12.88 17.07
CA PRO A 206 5.28 -13.70 17.78
C PRO A 206 6.69 -13.06 17.66
N PRO A 207 7.56 -13.26 18.66
CA PRO A 207 8.91 -12.71 18.59
C PRO A 207 9.68 -13.28 17.39
N PRO A 208 10.56 -12.47 16.73
CA PRO A 208 11.25 -12.85 15.49
C PRO A 208 12.08 -14.13 15.59
N ASP A 209 12.57 -14.48 16.78
CA ASP A 209 13.36 -15.68 17.02
C ASP A 209 12.59 -16.99 16.77
N LEU A 210 11.26 -16.93 16.73
CA LEU A 210 10.40 -18.09 16.48
C LEU A 210 10.12 -18.34 14.98
N TRP A 211 10.61 -17.46 14.08
CA TRP A 211 10.33 -17.54 12.63
C TRP A 211 11.48 -18.12 11.80
N ARG A 212 12.52 -18.63 12.46
CA ARG A 212 13.70 -19.23 11.83
C ARG A 212 13.58 -20.74 11.65
#